data_694c0dbb826cb9a99bf5c7b791af78fd
#
_entry.id   694c0dbb826cb9a99bf5c7b791af78fd
#
_cell.length_a   1.000
_cell.length_b   1.000
_cell.length_c   1.000
_cell.angle_alpha   90.00
_cell.angle_beta   90.00
_cell.angle_gamma   90.00
#
_symmetry.space_group_name_H-M   'P 1'
#
loop_
_entity.id
_entity.type
_entity.pdbx_description
1 polymer ?
#
loop_
_entity_poly.entity_id
_entity_poly.type
_entity_poly.pdbx_seq_one_letter_code
_entity_poly.pdbx_strand_id
1 'polypeptide(L)'
;MGILTFKGGVHPYDGKELSKNSPAVKYLPKGDMVYPLSQHIGAPAAAIVQKGDHVLAGQKIADAAGFVSSPIHSSVSGTVKGIEKKISAAGSPVDCIVVENDGLYEKEAFEECPHWEKLDADTIRNKIKEAGIVGMGGAGFPTHVKVSPKDPSAIDHILVNGAECEPYLTSDYRRMLEESEKVIGGLKIMLHMFPRAKGVICIED
;
A
#
# COMPACT_ATOMS: atom_id res chain seq x y z
N MET A 1 -27.71 3.58 21.34
CA MET A 1 -27.21 2.21 21.18
C MET A 1 -26.24 1.94 22.32
N GLY A 2 -26.33 0.79 23.01
CA GLY A 2 -25.34 0.44 24.01
C GLY A 2 -24.05 0.04 23.30
N ILE A 3 -22.90 0.52 23.80
CA ILE A 3 -21.60 0.08 23.30
C ILE A 3 -21.44 -1.40 23.63
N LEU A 4 -21.23 -2.22 22.58
CA LEU A 4 -20.92 -3.62 22.75
C LEU A 4 -19.48 -3.72 23.28
N THR A 5 -19.30 -4.43 24.39
CA THR A 5 -17.98 -4.64 25.00
C THR A 5 -17.82 -6.09 25.44
N PHE A 6 -16.60 -6.50 25.72
CA PHE A 6 -16.30 -7.83 26.25
C PHE A 6 -15.61 -7.73 27.62
N LYS A 7 -15.81 -8.75 28.45
CA LYS A 7 -15.25 -8.79 29.80
C LYS A 7 -13.71 -8.83 29.72
N GLY A 8 -13.05 -7.92 30.45
CA GLY A 8 -11.59 -7.83 30.47
C GLY A 8 -10.99 -6.98 29.34
N GLY A 9 -11.83 -6.28 28.55
CA GLY A 9 -11.35 -5.30 27.57
C GLY A 9 -10.62 -4.14 28.22
N VAL A 10 -9.65 -3.55 27.52
CA VAL A 10 -8.89 -2.37 27.92
C VAL A 10 -9.24 -1.24 26.97
N HIS A 11 -9.50 -0.06 27.51
CA HIS A 11 -9.74 1.16 26.75
C HIS A 11 -8.60 2.14 27.05
N PRO A 12 -7.49 2.11 26.29
CA PRO A 12 -6.42 3.08 26.45
C PRO A 12 -6.88 4.47 26.02
N TYR A 13 -6.16 5.49 26.50
CA TYR A 13 -6.35 6.84 25.98
C TYR A 13 -6.01 6.87 24.48
N ASP A 14 -6.93 7.32 23.65
CA ASP A 14 -6.79 7.26 22.20
C ASP A 14 -5.92 8.38 21.61
N GLY A 15 -5.88 9.57 22.23
CA GLY A 15 -5.02 10.69 21.87
C GLY A 15 -5.24 11.25 20.45
N LYS A 16 -6.31 10.87 19.78
CA LYS A 16 -6.59 11.25 18.37
C LYS A 16 -6.87 12.75 18.23
N GLU A 17 -7.34 13.42 19.28
CA GLU A 17 -7.56 14.86 19.27
C GLU A 17 -6.29 15.68 19.04
N LEU A 18 -5.10 15.09 19.26
CA LEU A 18 -3.83 15.75 19.04
C LEU A 18 -3.52 15.98 17.55
N SER A 19 -4.04 15.14 16.67
CA SER A 19 -3.69 15.15 15.24
C SER A 19 -4.89 15.18 14.29
N LYS A 20 -6.08 14.75 14.71
CA LYS A 20 -7.26 14.62 13.82
C LYS A 20 -7.66 15.89 13.07
N ASN A 21 -7.36 17.07 13.63
CA ASN A 21 -7.66 18.37 13.02
C ASN A 21 -6.51 18.90 12.16
N SER A 22 -5.36 18.23 12.12
CA SER A 22 -4.22 18.64 11.32
C SER A 22 -4.30 18.00 9.93
N PRO A 23 -4.21 18.79 8.84
CA PRO A 23 -4.21 18.24 7.49
C PRO A 23 -2.94 17.42 7.24
N ALA A 24 -3.02 16.45 6.32
CA ALA A 24 -1.86 15.70 5.87
C ALA A 24 -0.87 16.63 5.16
N VAL A 25 0.41 16.55 5.54
CA VAL A 25 1.47 17.37 4.96
C VAL A 25 2.35 16.52 4.07
N LYS A 26 2.57 16.98 2.84
CA LYS A 26 3.50 16.32 1.91
C LYS A 26 4.93 16.53 2.39
N TYR A 27 5.59 15.43 2.71
CA TYR A 27 7.00 15.41 3.07
C TYR A 27 7.82 14.77 1.95
N LEU A 28 8.88 15.44 1.49
CA LEU A 28 9.83 14.88 0.55
C LEU A 28 11.01 14.30 1.33
N PRO A 29 11.30 12.98 1.17
CA PRO A 29 12.37 12.33 1.92
C PRO A 29 13.74 12.90 1.51
N LYS A 30 14.68 12.94 2.45
CA LYS A 30 16.04 13.42 2.24
C LYS A 30 17.04 12.30 2.57
N GLY A 31 18.19 12.35 1.90
CA GLY A 31 19.24 11.35 2.10
C GLY A 31 18.93 10.03 1.40
N ASP A 32 19.70 9.00 1.71
CA ASP A 32 19.58 7.68 1.10
C ASP A 32 18.24 7.03 1.44
N MET A 33 17.62 6.42 0.44
CA MET A 33 16.42 5.61 0.61
C MET A 33 16.80 4.13 0.66
N VAL A 34 16.20 3.42 1.61
CA VAL A 34 16.43 2.00 1.84
C VAL A 34 15.14 1.23 1.56
N TYR A 35 15.16 0.36 0.58
CA TYR A 35 14.01 -0.45 0.16
C TYR A 35 14.25 -1.92 0.51
N PRO A 36 13.73 -2.43 1.65
CA PRO A 36 13.78 -3.85 1.95
C PRO A 36 13.11 -4.67 0.87
N LEU A 37 13.72 -5.75 0.40
CA LEU A 37 13.09 -6.64 -0.58
C LEU A 37 11.94 -7.46 0.03
N SER A 38 11.84 -7.48 1.37
CA SER A 38 10.78 -8.15 2.15
C SER A 38 9.82 -7.15 2.81
N GLN A 39 9.24 -6.22 2.04
CA GLN A 39 8.25 -5.25 2.55
C GLN A 39 6.85 -5.83 2.74
N HIS A 40 6.60 -7.05 2.31
CA HIS A 40 5.31 -7.72 2.32
C HIS A 40 5.46 -9.18 2.75
N ILE A 41 4.37 -9.82 3.13
CA ILE A 41 4.35 -11.26 3.42
C ILE A 41 4.55 -12.08 2.13
N GLY A 42 5.10 -13.26 2.28
CA GLY A 42 5.38 -14.17 1.17
C GLY A 42 6.84 -14.11 0.71
N ALA A 43 7.09 -14.41 -0.57
CA ALA A 43 8.43 -14.40 -1.11
C ALA A 43 8.96 -12.95 -1.23
N PRO A 44 10.17 -12.65 -0.74
CA PRO A 44 10.81 -11.35 -0.99
C PRO A 44 10.84 -11.02 -2.49
N ALA A 45 10.73 -9.75 -2.83
CA ALA A 45 10.89 -9.30 -4.21
C ALA A 45 12.33 -9.52 -4.69
N ALA A 46 12.50 -9.68 -5.99
CA ALA A 46 13.82 -9.82 -6.63
C ALA A 46 14.24 -8.46 -7.21
N ALA A 47 15.41 -7.95 -6.83
CA ALA A 47 15.93 -6.71 -7.41
C ALA A 47 16.13 -6.86 -8.92
N ILE A 48 15.71 -5.85 -9.68
CA ILE A 48 15.88 -5.74 -11.13
C ILE A 48 16.83 -4.61 -11.53
N VAL A 49 17.43 -3.96 -10.54
CA VAL A 49 18.42 -2.89 -10.69
C VAL A 49 19.73 -3.29 -10.04
N GLN A 50 20.81 -2.66 -10.48
CA GLN A 50 22.17 -2.90 -10.01
C GLN A 50 22.85 -1.60 -9.59
N LYS A 51 23.98 -1.71 -8.89
CA LYS A 51 24.79 -0.56 -8.48
C LYS A 51 25.17 0.31 -9.68
N GLY A 52 24.91 1.61 -9.56
CA GLY A 52 25.19 2.61 -10.57
C GLY A 52 24.01 2.94 -11.48
N ASP A 53 22.93 2.16 -11.46
CA ASP A 53 21.72 2.49 -12.22
C ASP A 53 21.09 3.77 -11.67
N HIS A 54 20.65 4.66 -12.58
CA HIS A 54 19.80 5.79 -12.23
C HIS A 54 18.34 5.35 -12.27
N VAL A 55 17.56 5.73 -11.26
CA VAL A 55 16.15 5.39 -11.13
C VAL A 55 15.30 6.63 -10.91
N LEU A 56 14.03 6.57 -11.32
CA LEU A 56 13.05 7.64 -11.17
C LEU A 56 12.09 7.34 -10.02
N ALA A 57 11.46 8.36 -9.45
CA ALA A 57 10.40 8.17 -8.48
C ALA A 57 9.17 7.54 -9.13
N GLY A 58 8.73 6.39 -8.61
CA GLY A 58 7.69 5.55 -9.20
C GLY A 58 8.21 4.43 -10.07
N GLN A 59 9.49 4.41 -10.45
CA GLN A 59 10.09 3.35 -11.24
C GLN A 59 10.15 2.05 -10.45
N LYS A 60 9.78 0.93 -11.08
CA LYS A 60 9.92 -0.41 -10.51
C LYS A 60 11.39 -0.78 -10.38
N ILE A 61 11.85 -1.10 -9.17
CA ILE A 61 13.23 -1.44 -8.83
C ILE A 61 13.40 -2.89 -8.37
N ALA A 62 12.31 -3.56 -8.02
CA ALA A 62 12.29 -4.99 -7.76
C ALA A 62 10.98 -5.59 -8.28
N ASP A 63 11.02 -6.84 -8.73
CA ASP A 63 9.86 -7.55 -9.24
C ASP A 63 9.41 -8.65 -8.29
N ALA A 64 8.13 -9.06 -8.40
CA ALA A 64 7.57 -10.12 -7.59
C ALA A 64 8.25 -11.47 -7.90
N ALA A 65 8.76 -12.17 -6.89
CA ALA A 65 9.44 -13.45 -7.04
C ALA A 65 8.51 -14.67 -6.86
N GLY A 66 7.21 -14.46 -6.75
CA GLY A 66 6.22 -15.54 -6.60
C GLY A 66 4.78 -15.04 -6.65
N PHE A 67 3.82 -15.94 -6.44
CA PHE A 67 2.40 -15.57 -6.42
C PHE A 67 2.07 -14.61 -5.25
N VAL A 68 2.52 -14.98 -4.04
CA VAL A 68 2.44 -14.09 -2.87
C VAL A 68 3.74 -13.31 -2.78
N SER A 69 3.84 -12.26 -3.57
CA SER A 69 4.96 -11.32 -3.65
C SER A 69 4.47 -10.07 -4.37
N SER A 70 5.17 -8.95 -4.25
CA SER A 70 4.78 -7.70 -4.89
C SER A 70 5.99 -6.94 -5.41
N PRO A 71 5.91 -6.27 -6.55
CA PRO A 71 6.93 -5.33 -7.01
C PRO A 71 7.19 -4.20 -6.00
N ILE A 72 8.40 -3.66 -6.04
CA ILE A 72 8.82 -2.51 -5.24
C ILE A 72 9.22 -1.38 -6.18
N HIS A 73 8.78 -0.16 -5.85
CA HIS A 73 9.03 1.03 -6.63
C HIS A 73 9.86 2.04 -5.82
N SER A 74 10.72 2.79 -6.51
CA SER A 74 11.47 3.86 -5.87
C SER A 74 10.55 5.02 -5.49
N SER A 75 10.73 5.58 -4.31
CA SER A 75 10.02 6.78 -3.85
C SER A 75 10.73 8.08 -4.23
N VAL A 76 11.94 8.00 -4.76
CA VAL A 76 12.78 9.13 -5.15
C VAL A 76 13.45 8.85 -6.49
N SER A 77 13.94 9.92 -7.16
CA SER A 77 14.96 9.78 -8.20
C SER A 77 16.36 9.73 -7.58
N GLY A 78 17.30 9.07 -8.26
CA GLY A 78 18.66 8.98 -7.78
C GLY A 78 19.42 7.78 -8.29
N THR A 79 20.57 7.48 -7.68
CA THR A 79 21.48 6.43 -8.10
C THR A 79 21.47 5.25 -7.14
N VAL A 80 21.34 4.04 -7.66
CA VAL A 80 21.44 2.81 -6.86
C VAL A 80 22.85 2.63 -6.34
N LYS A 81 23.03 2.66 -5.02
CA LYS A 81 24.31 2.41 -4.34
C LYS A 81 24.67 0.93 -4.30
N GLY A 82 23.67 0.06 -4.30
CA GLY A 82 23.81 -1.38 -4.27
C GLY A 82 22.72 -2.07 -3.48
N ILE A 83 22.90 -3.38 -3.28
CA ILE A 83 22.05 -4.19 -2.41
C ILE A 83 22.86 -4.46 -1.13
N GLU A 84 22.31 -4.06 0.01
CA GLU A 84 22.96 -4.14 1.33
C GLU A 84 22.04 -4.80 2.34
N LYS A 85 22.61 -5.45 3.34
CA LYS A 85 21.85 -5.93 4.50
C LYS A 85 21.57 -4.79 5.48
N LYS A 86 20.29 -4.56 5.75
CA LYS A 86 19.84 -3.59 6.77
C LYS A 86 18.87 -4.27 7.73
N ILE A 87 18.80 -3.77 8.95
CA ILE A 87 17.87 -4.26 9.95
C ILE A 87 16.45 -3.85 9.55
N SER A 88 15.56 -4.82 9.42
CA SER A 88 14.13 -4.61 9.13
C SER A 88 13.36 -4.19 10.39
N ALA A 89 12.11 -3.79 10.22
CA ALA A 89 11.20 -3.53 11.33
C ALA A 89 10.97 -4.76 12.24
N ALA A 90 11.19 -5.98 11.72
CA ALA A 90 11.12 -7.22 12.49
C ALA A 90 12.41 -7.52 13.29
N GLY A 91 13.40 -6.62 13.27
CA GLY A 91 14.65 -6.77 14.03
C GLY A 91 15.69 -7.70 13.39
N SER A 92 15.46 -8.21 12.18
CA SER A 92 16.38 -9.09 11.46
C SER A 92 16.99 -8.42 10.23
N PRO A 93 18.26 -8.78 9.86
CA PRO A 93 18.88 -8.25 8.66
C PRO A 93 18.24 -8.84 7.41
N VAL A 94 17.84 -7.96 6.47
CA VAL A 94 17.25 -8.31 5.17
C VAL A 94 18.00 -7.60 4.05
N ASP A 95 17.93 -8.15 2.84
CA ASP A 95 18.49 -7.49 1.66
C ASP A 95 17.64 -6.28 1.28
N CYS A 96 18.30 -5.15 1.08
CA CYS A 96 17.69 -3.87 0.75
C CYS A 96 18.38 -3.24 -0.45
N ILE A 97 17.61 -2.71 -1.38
CA ILE A 97 18.13 -1.78 -2.39
C ILE A 97 18.35 -0.44 -1.71
N VAL A 98 19.54 0.14 -1.88
CA VAL A 98 19.87 1.48 -1.37
C VAL A 98 20.00 2.45 -2.55
N VAL A 99 19.22 3.52 -2.52
CA VAL A 99 19.22 4.58 -3.54
C VAL A 99 19.68 5.88 -2.91
N GLU A 100 20.75 6.47 -3.44
CA GLU A 100 21.17 7.83 -3.12
C GLU A 100 20.22 8.81 -3.80
N ASN A 101 19.42 9.51 -2.97
CA ASN A 101 18.45 10.50 -3.46
C ASN A 101 19.17 11.72 -4.03
N ASP A 102 18.91 12.07 -5.28
CA ASP A 102 19.49 13.25 -5.94
C ASP A 102 18.78 14.57 -5.59
N GLY A 103 17.64 14.50 -4.89
CA GLY A 103 16.82 15.65 -4.51
C GLY A 103 16.03 16.28 -5.67
N LEU A 104 16.04 15.70 -6.85
CA LEU A 104 15.30 16.20 -8.02
C LEU A 104 13.86 15.66 -8.06
N TYR A 105 13.63 14.45 -7.54
CA TYR A 105 12.33 13.78 -7.50
C TYR A 105 11.68 13.64 -8.87
N GLU A 106 12.51 13.42 -9.91
CA GLU A 106 12.03 13.13 -11.25
C GLU A 106 11.18 11.87 -11.24
N LYS A 107 10.04 11.93 -11.94
CA LYS A 107 9.03 10.86 -11.90
C LYS A 107 9.09 10.00 -13.15
N GLU A 108 8.89 8.70 -12.95
CA GLU A 108 8.52 7.78 -14.02
C GLU A 108 7.21 8.24 -14.66
N ALA A 109 7.14 8.15 -15.98
CA ALA A 109 5.90 8.42 -16.71
C ALA A 109 4.89 7.30 -16.48
N PHE A 110 3.72 7.63 -15.94
CA PHE A 110 2.63 6.67 -15.78
C PHE A 110 1.67 6.75 -16.95
N GLU A 111 1.29 5.59 -17.49
CA GLU A 111 0.21 5.50 -18.42
C GLU A 111 -1.13 5.64 -17.67
N GLU A 112 -1.86 6.72 -17.97
CA GLU A 112 -3.19 6.92 -17.43
C GLU A 112 -4.16 5.88 -18.00
N CYS A 113 -5.11 5.43 -17.18
CA CYS A 113 -6.16 4.50 -17.58
C CYS A 113 -7.56 5.10 -17.33
N PRO A 114 -7.94 6.12 -18.09
CA PRO A 114 -9.19 6.88 -17.86
C PRO A 114 -10.47 6.05 -18.10
N HIS A 115 -10.35 4.90 -18.77
CA HIS A 115 -11.47 4.00 -19.11
C HIS A 115 -11.29 2.62 -18.48
N TRP A 116 -10.86 2.58 -17.22
CA TRP A 116 -10.63 1.33 -16.49
C TRP A 116 -11.90 0.45 -16.40
N GLU A 117 -13.09 1.03 -16.50
CA GLU A 117 -14.37 0.30 -16.49
C GLU A 117 -14.54 -0.61 -17.71
N LYS A 118 -13.73 -0.43 -18.76
CA LYS A 118 -13.72 -1.28 -19.94
C LYS A 118 -12.78 -2.48 -19.83
N LEU A 119 -11.95 -2.50 -18.79
CA LEU A 119 -11.00 -3.56 -18.57
C LEU A 119 -11.67 -4.76 -17.89
N ASP A 120 -11.23 -5.95 -18.25
CA ASP A 120 -11.62 -7.17 -17.53
C ASP A 120 -10.92 -7.27 -16.16
N ALA A 121 -11.44 -8.15 -15.31
CA ALA A 121 -10.95 -8.32 -13.95
C ALA A 121 -9.47 -8.78 -13.88
N ASP A 122 -9.00 -9.58 -14.82
CA ASP A 122 -7.62 -10.08 -14.82
C ASP A 122 -6.64 -8.97 -15.21
N THR A 123 -7.00 -8.14 -16.17
CA THR A 123 -6.24 -6.93 -16.53
C THR A 123 -6.12 -5.97 -15.35
N ILE A 124 -7.23 -5.74 -14.62
CA ILE A 124 -7.21 -4.90 -13.41
C ILE A 124 -6.32 -5.50 -12.33
N ARG A 125 -6.44 -6.81 -12.06
CA ARG A 125 -5.56 -7.51 -11.08
C ARG A 125 -4.10 -7.37 -11.44
N ASN A 126 -3.77 -7.50 -12.73
CA ASN A 126 -2.38 -7.34 -13.18
C ASN A 126 -1.90 -5.90 -12.99
N LYS A 127 -2.71 -4.89 -13.31
CA LYS A 127 -2.36 -3.48 -13.03
C LYS A 127 -2.14 -3.21 -11.54
N ILE A 128 -2.97 -3.78 -10.66
CA ILE A 128 -2.79 -3.72 -9.19
C ILE A 128 -1.48 -4.37 -8.77
N LYS A 129 -1.13 -5.53 -9.35
CA LYS A 129 0.14 -6.22 -9.10
C LYS A 129 1.32 -5.36 -9.54
N GLU A 130 1.32 -4.92 -10.80
CA GLU A 130 2.43 -4.15 -11.37
C GLU A 130 2.63 -2.79 -10.67
N ALA A 131 1.57 -2.20 -10.15
CA ALA A 131 1.65 -1.00 -9.31
C ALA A 131 2.18 -1.27 -7.89
N GLY A 132 2.48 -2.51 -7.52
CA GLY A 132 3.04 -2.88 -6.22
C GLY A 132 2.10 -2.61 -5.04
N ILE A 133 0.77 -2.67 -5.25
CA ILE A 133 -0.21 -2.33 -4.21
C ILE A 133 -0.30 -3.47 -3.18
N VAL A 134 -0.03 -3.14 -1.93
CA VAL A 134 -0.09 -4.03 -0.78
C VAL A 134 -0.92 -3.42 0.34
N GLY A 135 -1.39 -4.24 1.27
CA GLY A 135 -2.05 -3.77 2.49
C GLY A 135 -1.05 -3.02 3.38
N MET A 136 -1.42 -1.87 3.92
CA MET A 136 -0.51 -1.01 4.69
C MET A 136 -0.76 -1.02 6.21
N GLY A 137 -1.79 -1.76 6.66
CA GLY A 137 -2.14 -1.88 8.07
C GLY A 137 -1.64 -3.16 8.75
N GLY A 138 -0.52 -3.75 8.32
CA GLY A 138 -0.02 -4.97 8.96
C GLY A 138 0.98 -5.74 8.12
N ALA A 139 0.65 -6.97 7.70
CA ALA A 139 1.58 -7.90 7.03
C ALA A 139 2.01 -7.48 5.61
N GLY A 140 1.57 -6.34 5.10
CA GLY A 140 1.86 -5.94 3.72
C GLY A 140 1.29 -6.94 2.71
N PHE A 141 0.07 -7.43 2.90
CA PHE A 141 -0.47 -8.49 2.05
C PHE A 141 -0.70 -7.99 0.61
N PRO A 142 -0.14 -8.66 -0.43
CA PRO A 142 -0.29 -8.21 -1.80
C PRO A 142 -1.77 -8.16 -2.23
N THR A 143 -2.22 -6.99 -2.68
CA THR A 143 -3.64 -6.77 -2.98
C THR A 143 -4.13 -7.61 -4.15
N HIS A 144 -3.29 -7.81 -5.18
CA HIS A 144 -3.66 -8.68 -6.32
C HIS A 144 -3.98 -10.11 -5.89
N VAL A 145 -3.29 -10.64 -4.85
CA VAL A 145 -3.60 -11.97 -4.27
C VAL A 145 -4.94 -11.93 -3.54
N LYS A 146 -5.17 -10.87 -2.74
CA LYS A 146 -6.42 -10.69 -2.01
C LYS A 146 -7.64 -10.67 -2.93
N VAL A 147 -7.52 -10.05 -4.11
CA VAL A 147 -8.61 -9.95 -5.09
C VAL A 147 -8.63 -11.09 -6.13
N SER A 148 -7.92 -12.18 -5.84
CA SER A 148 -7.88 -13.41 -6.65
C SER A 148 -8.46 -14.61 -5.89
N PRO A 149 -9.72 -14.56 -5.42
CA PRO A 149 -10.33 -15.71 -4.76
C PRO A 149 -10.54 -16.85 -5.77
N LYS A 150 -10.57 -18.10 -5.27
CA LYS A 150 -10.84 -19.29 -6.11
C LYS A 150 -12.20 -19.22 -6.83
N ASP A 151 -13.19 -18.66 -6.16
CA ASP A 151 -14.53 -18.44 -6.71
C ASP A 151 -14.93 -16.97 -6.51
N PRO A 152 -14.74 -16.11 -7.53
CA PRO A 152 -15.17 -14.72 -7.48
C PRO A 152 -16.68 -14.54 -7.31
N SER A 153 -17.48 -15.52 -7.73
CA SER A 153 -18.95 -15.44 -7.64
C SER A 153 -19.49 -15.64 -6.21
N ALA A 154 -18.67 -16.19 -5.32
CA ALA A 154 -18.99 -16.36 -3.92
C ALA A 154 -18.79 -15.07 -3.09
N ILE A 155 -18.18 -14.02 -3.69
CA ILE A 155 -17.96 -12.75 -3.01
C ILE A 155 -19.22 -11.91 -3.13
N ASP A 156 -19.87 -11.66 -2.02
CA ASP A 156 -21.11 -10.86 -1.92
C ASP A 156 -20.91 -9.47 -1.31
N HIS A 157 -19.76 -9.25 -0.63
CA HIS A 157 -19.39 -7.95 -0.03
C HIS A 157 -17.91 -7.63 -0.21
N ILE A 158 -17.63 -6.37 -0.47
CA ILE A 158 -16.29 -5.78 -0.36
C ILE A 158 -16.33 -4.79 0.79
N LEU A 159 -15.57 -5.08 1.84
CA LEU A 159 -15.49 -4.25 3.02
C LEU A 159 -14.21 -3.41 2.97
N VAL A 160 -14.36 -2.09 2.99
CA VAL A 160 -13.25 -1.15 3.22
C VAL A 160 -13.21 -0.88 4.72
N ASN A 161 -12.17 -1.37 5.37
CA ASN A 161 -11.95 -1.13 6.78
C ASN A 161 -11.34 0.25 6.98
N GLY A 162 -12.14 1.20 7.42
CA GLY A 162 -11.74 2.55 7.81
C GLY A 162 -11.77 2.75 9.33
N ALA A 163 -11.89 1.67 10.12
CA ALA A 163 -11.73 1.74 11.57
C ALA A 163 -10.23 1.81 11.91
N GLU A 164 -9.82 2.89 12.55
CA GLU A 164 -8.42 3.18 12.89
C GLU A 164 -8.24 3.09 14.40
N CYS A 165 -8.14 1.85 14.90
CA CYS A 165 -8.18 1.54 16.31
C CYS A 165 -6.89 1.86 17.08
N GLU A 166 -5.77 2.08 16.41
CA GLU A 166 -4.50 2.38 17.09
C GLU A 166 -4.53 3.77 17.72
N PRO A 167 -4.15 3.89 19.01
CA PRO A 167 -4.03 5.19 19.66
C PRO A 167 -3.11 6.15 18.91
N TYR A 168 -3.45 7.44 18.94
CA TYR A 168 -2.74 8.57 18.30
C TYR A 168 -2.78 8.60 16.78
N LEU A 169 -3.07 7.50 16.09
CA LEU A 169 -3.13 7.48 14.62
C LEU A 169 -4.43 8.09 14.11
N THR A 170 -4.30 8.93 13.07
CA THR A 170 -5.40 9.58 12.36
C THR A 170 -5.17 9.64 10.85
N SER A 171 -4.27 8.81 10.34
CA SER A 171 -3.89 8.78 8.92
C SER A 171 -5.05 8.34 8.02
N ASP A 172 -5.79 7.31 8.42
CA ASP A 172 -6.94 6.82 7.65
C ASP A 172 -8.11 7.78 7.74
N TYR A 173 -8.37 8.33 8.93
CA TYR A 173 -9.37 9.39 9.14
C TYR A 173 -9.10 10.59 8.23
N ARG A 174 -7.86 11.10 8.23
CA ARG A 174 -7.47 12.23 7.37
C ARG A 174 -7.59 11.89 5.89
N ARG A 175 -7.18 10.70 5.48
CA ARG A 175 -7.31 10.24 4.10
C ARG A 175 -8.77 10.17 3.65
N MET A 176 -9.66 9.65 4.48
CA MET A 176 -11.09 9.61 4.17
C MET A 176 -11.69 11.01 4.05
N LEU A 177 -11.23 11.98 4.83
CA LEU A 177 -11.68 13.37 4.74
C LEU A 177 -11.10 14.12 3.53
N GLU A 178 -9.80 13.99 3.30
CA GLU A 178 -9.09 14.81 2.31
C GLU A 178 -9.11 14.20 0.90
N GLU A 179 -9.24 12.87 0.80
CA GLU A 179 -9.17 12.13 -0.46
C GLU A 179 -10.33 11.14 -0.62
N SER A 180 -11.53 11.48 -0.12
CA SER A 180 -12.71 10.61 -0.15
C SER A 180 -13.02 10.06 -1.54
N GLU A 181 -12.85 10.86 -2.59
CA GLU A 181 -13.07 10.44 -3.98
C GLU A 181 -12.11 9.31 -4.40
N LYS A 182 -10.86 9.33 -3.93
CA LYS A 182 -9.90 8.26 -4.22
C LYS A 182 -10.26 6.96 -3.47
N VAL A 183 -10.72 7.08 -2.23
CA VAL A 183 -11.19 5.92 -1.44
C VAL A 183 -12.38 5.26 -2.12
N ILE A 184 -13.38 6.07 -2.51
CA ILE A 184 -14.58 5.59 -3.23
C ILE A 184 -14.19 5.05 -4.62
N GLY A 185 -13.28 5.71 -5.32
CA GLY A 185 -12.75 5.26 -6.61
C GLY A 185 -12.11 3.88 -6.51
N GLY A 186 -11.28 3.65 -5.50
CA GLY A 186 -10.67 2.34 -5.22
C GLY A 186 -11.73 1.26 -4.96
N LEU A 187 -12.76 1.56 -4.15
CA LEU A 187 -13.87 0.63 -3.92
C LEU A 187 -14.63 0.31 -5.22
N LYS A 188 -14.87 1.30 -6.09
CA LYS A 188 -15.53 1.09 -7.39
C LYS A 188 -14.72 0.14 -8.29
N ILE A 189 -13.39 0.31 -8.33
CA ILE A 189 -12.50 -0.61 -9.07
C ILE A 189 -12.61 -2.03 -8.52
N MET A 190 -12.63 -2.19 -7.20
CA MET A 190 -12.82 -3.50 -6.56
C MET A 190 -14.17 -4.11 -6.92
N LEU A 191 -15.27 -3.35 -6.83
CA LEU A 191 -16.62 -3.81 -7.16
C LEU A 191 -16.77 -4.19 -8.64
N HIS A 192 -16.03 -3.55 -9.54
CA HIS A 192 -16.03 -3.92 -10.96
C HIS A 192 -15.48 -5.34 -11.18
N MET A 193 -14.50 -5.78 -10.37
CA MET A 193 -14.00 -7.16 -10.42
C MET A 193 -14.96 -8.19 -9.80
N PHE A 194 -15.91 -7.74 -8.97
CA PHE A 194 -16.87 -8.57 -8.25
C PHE A 194 -18.29 -8.06 -8.42
N PRO A 195 -18.91 -8.25 -9.60
CA PRO A 195 -20.18 -7.57 -9.96
C PRO A 195 -21.39 -7.95 -9.11
N ARG A 196 -21.30 -9.03 -8.31
CA ARG A 196 -22.33 -9.43 -7.35
C ARG A 196 -22.16 -8.83 -5.97
N ALA A 197 -20.98 -8.27 -5.69
CA ALA A 197 -20.64 -7.74 -4.37
C ALA A 197 -21.26 -6.38 -4.12
N LYS A 198 -21.60 -6.13 -2.85
CA LYS A 198 -21.95 -4.81 -2.32
C LYS A 198 -20.74 -4.19 -1.64
N GLY A 199 -20.51 -2.89 -1.88
CA GLY A 199 -19.44 -2.16 -1.20
C GLY A 199 -19.91 -1.60 0.14
N VAL A 200 -19.10 -1.77 1.18
CA VAL A 200 -19.34 -1.20 2.50
C VAL A 200 -18.06 -0.54 2.99
N ILE A 201 -18.15 0.69 3.47
CA ILE A 201 -17.06 1.38 4.16
C ILE A 201 -17.41 1.38 5.65
N CYS A 202 -16.56 0.73 6.44
CA CYS A 202 -16.72 0.63 7.89
C CYS A 202 -15.85 1.73 8.54
N ILE A 203 -16.47 2.65 9.25
CA ILE A 203 -15.81 3.80 9.90
C ILE A 203 -16.10 3.70 11.38
N GLU A 204 -15.11 4.04 12.20
CA GLU A 204 -15.23 4.15 13.65
C GLU A 204 -15.93 5.45 14.01
N ASP A 205 -16.63 5.46 15.17
CA ASP A 205 -17.40 6.62 15.71
C ASP A 205 -16.49 7.82 16.07
#